data_40eb6c38b2191d1cf09c9028d60443a6
#
_entry.id   40eb6c38b2191d1cf09c9028d60443a6
#
_cell.length_a   1.000
_cell.length_b   1.000
_cell.length_c   1.000
_cell.angle_alpha   90.00
_cell.angle_beta   90.00
_cell.angle_gamma   90.00
#
_symmetry.space_group_name_H-M   'P 1'
#
loop_
_entity.id
_entity.type
_entity.pdbx_description
1 polymer ?
#
loop_
_entity_poly.entity_id
_entity_poly.type
_entity_poly.pdbx_seq_one_letter_code
_entity_poly.pdbx_strand_id
1 'polypeptide(L)'
;MNGFCTVGYGPLAPLEPDEQIATMVSESDRLARTFVERGWPVLAFLDTHEPGKPEPPYPPHCEKGTGEEKLVPELEWLEKHPQVTLVEKDCINGFVGSIDVNTQRNVLLDWVKENKLETLVVVGICTDICVMDFVVTILSVRNHGLLPTLKDVAVYAKGCATFNLTAEMAAEKGLPKTAIHPQKVAHHVGLYTMAERGALIASNISL
;
A
#
# COMPACT_ATOMS: atom_id res chain seq x y z
N MET A 1 -6.71 1.04 7.32
CA MET A 1 -5.66 0.03 7.30
C MET A 1 -5.26 -0.45 8.68
N ASN A 2 -6.25 -0.37 9.60
CA ASN A 2 -6.10 -0.89 10.97
C ASN A 2 -5.72 -2.37 10.97
N GLY A 3 -6.28 -3.17 10.06
CA GLY A 3 -6.03 -4.60 9.97
C GLY A 3 -4.58 -5.01 9.70
N PHE A 4 -3.72 -4.06 9.25
CA PHE A 4 -2.28 -4.31 9.04
C PHE A 4 -1.38 -3.54 9.99
N CYS A 5 -1.85 -2.45 10.59
CA CYS A 5 -0.98 -1.52 11.31
C CYS A 5 -1.27 -1.45 12.81
N THR A 6 -2.52 -1.65 13.21
CA THR A 6 -2.91 -1.51 14.62
C THR A 6 -2.74 -2.84 15.35
N VAL A 7 -1.95 -2.81 16.43
CA VAL A 7 -1.63 -4.02 17.22
C VAL A 7 -2.89 -4.79 17.61
N GLY A 8 -2.94 -6.07 17.25
CA GLY A 8 -4.02 -6.98 17.59
C GLY A 8 -5.37 -6.70 16.94
N TYR A 9 -5.45 -5.79 15.99
CA TYR A 9 -6.74 -5.37 15.41
C TYR A 9 -7.30 -6.36 14.39
N GLY A 10 -6.45 -7.16 13.75
CA GLY A 10 -6.88 -8.15 12.77
C GLY A 10 -5.88 -9.30 12.61
N PRO A 11 -6.19 -10.30 11.79
CA PRO A 11 -5.37 -11.51 11.64
C PRO A 11 -4.01 -11.25 11.01
N LEU A 12 -3.85 -10.15 10.26
CA LEU A 12 -2.60 -9.73 9.63
C LEU A 12 -1.92 -8.56 10.36
N ALA A 13 -2.55 -8.07 11.43
CA ALA A 13 -1.99 -7.02 12.28
C ALA A 13 -0.81 -7.54 13.12
N PRO A 14 0.16 -6.67 13.49
CA PRO A 14 1.21 -7.05 14.40
C PRO A 14 0.63 -7.44 15.78
N LEU A 15 1.23 -8.42 16.44
CA LEU A 15 0.85 -8.83 17.79
C LEU A 15 1.42 -7.92 18.87
N GLU A 16 2.51 -7.23 18.55
CA GLU A 16 3.22 -6.28 19.42
C GLU A 16 3.57 -5.02 18.61
N PRO A 17 3.89 -3.89 19.26
CA PRO A 17 4.34 -2.69 18.58
C PRO A 17 5.51 -2.97 17.63
N ASP A 18 5.38 -2.56 16.38
CA ASP A 18 6.37 -2.75 15.33
C ASP A 18 6.94 -1.40 14.88
N GLU A 19 8.24 -1.21 15.03
CA GLU A 19 8.93 0.05 14.73
C GLU A 19 8.89 0.40 13.23
N GLN A 20 8.97 -0.60 12.35
CA GLN A 20 8.92 -0.37 10.90
C GLN A 20 7.53 0.12 10.49
N ILE A 21 6.48 -0.51 11.01
CA ILE A 21 5.08 -0.12 10.74
C ILE A 21 4.80 1.28 11.33
N ALA A 22 5.22 1.55 12.57
CA ALA A 22 5.03 2.85 13.20
C ALA A 22 5.76 3.97 12.43
N THR A 23 6.98 3.71 11.96
CA THR A 23 7.74 4.64 11.12
C THR A 23 7.02 4.89 9.80
N MET A 24 6.55 3.85 9.13
CA MET A 24 5.81 3.95 7.88
C MET A 24 4.55 4.79 8.04
N VAL A 25 3.76 4.59 9.10
CA VAL A 25 2.56 5.38 9.38
C VAL A 25 2.91 6.86 9.56
N SER A 26 3.90 7.15 10.40
CA SER A 26 4.36 8.53 10.68
C SER A 26 4.88 9.22 9.42
N GLU A 27 5.68 8.54 8.61
CA GLU A 27 6.23 9.10 7.37
C GLU A 27 5.15 9.27 6.30
N SER A 28 4.15 8.38 6.25
CA SER A 28 3.00 8.51 5.35
C SER A 28 2.15 9.72 5.72
N ASP A 29 1.88 9.96 7.01
CA ASP A 29 1.17 11.16 7.46
C ASP A 29 1.95 12.43 7.13
N ARG A 30 3.25 12.47 7.45
CA ARG A 30 4.11 13.61 7.14
C ARG A 30 4.11 13.96 5.65
N LEU A 31 4.29 12.96 4.80
CA LEU A 31 4.30 13.16 3.35
C LEU A 31 2.93 13.61 2.84
N ALA A 32 1.87 12.95 3.23
CA ALA A 32 0.52 13.30 2.79
C ALA A 32 0.16 14.74 3.15
N ARG A 33 0.47 15.20 4.39
CA ARG A 33 0.29 16.59 4.79
C ARG A 33 1.10 17.55 3.93
N THR A 34 2.38 17.25 3.71
CA THR A 34 3.25 18.09 2.88
C THR A 34 2.74 18.20 1.44
N PHE A 35 2.23 17.10 0.86
CA PHE A 35 1.66 17.10 -0.49
C PHE A 35 0.42 17.98 -0.56
N VAL A 36 -0.49 17.81 0.38
CA VAL A 36 -1.73 18.58 0.45
C VAL A 36 -1.45 20.08 0.67
N GLU A 37 -0.54 20.45 1.58
CA GLU A 37 -0.11 21.83 1.83
C GLU A 37 0.48 22.49 0.58
N ARG A 38 1.09 21.72 -0.31
CA ARG A 38 1.62 22.18 -1.59
C ARG A 38 0.59 22.18 -2.73
N GLY A 39 -0.63 21.76 -2.45
CA GLY A 39 -1.68 21.62 -3.47
C GLY A 39 -1.46 20.41 -4.40
N TRP A 40 -0.64 19.46 -4.01
CA TRP A 40 -0.40 18.24 -4.77
C TRP A 40 -1.42 17.16 -4.43
N PRO A 41 -1.91 16.41 -5.42
CA PRO A 41 -2.94 15.42 -5.18
C PRO A 41 -2.39 14.20 -4.43
N VAL A 42 -3.22 13.63 -3.56
CA VAL A 42 -2.96 12.40 -2.83
C VAL A 42 -4.02 11.36 -3.20
N LEU A 43 -3.59 10.11 -3.46
CA LEU A 43 -4.49 8.97 -3.61
C LEU A 43 -4.11 7.92 -2.58
N ALA A 44 -5.09 7.45 -1.83
CA ALA A 44 -4.89 6.38 -0.85
C ALA A 44 -5.75 5.15 -1.21
N PHE A 45 -5.10 4.00 -1.25
CA PHE A 45 -5.77 2.71 -1.36
C PHE A 45 -6.17 2.19 0.01
N LEU A 46 -7.42 1.74 0.11
CA LEU A 46 -7.94 1.03 1.26
C LEU A 46 -8.22 -0.41 0.86
N ASP A 47 -7.54 -1.33 1.50
CA ASP A 47 -7.82 -2.75 1.35
C ASP A 47 -9.17 -3.04 2.00
N THR A 48 -10.15 -3.48 1.21
CA THR A 48 -11.54 -3.52 1.64
C THR A 48 -12.25 -4.69 0.97
N HIS A 49 -12.43 -5.76 1.72
CA HIS A 49 -13.02 -7.00 1.21
C HIS A 49 -14.51 -7.12 1.56
N GLU A 50 -15.29 -7.67 0.65
CA GLU A 50 -16.66 -8.08 0.99
C GLU A 50 -16.61 -9.29 1.93
N PRO A 51 -17.42 -9.31 3.01
CA PRO A 51 -17.45 -10.42 3.94
C PRO A 51 -17.67 -11.77 3.25
N GLY A 52 -16.81 -12.74 3.56
CA GLY A 52 -16.88 -14.07 2.98
C GLY A 52 -16.31 -14.22 1.57
N LYS A 53 -15.70 -13.16 0.99
CA LYS A 53 -14.95 -13.24 -0.27
C LYS A 53 -13.47 -13.47 0.05
N PRO A 54 -12.91 -14.67 -0.18
CA PRO A 54 -11.53 -14.96 0.17
C PRO A 54 -10.53 -14.32 -0.80
N GLU A 55 -9.36 -13.94 -0.28
CA GLU A 55 -8.16 -13.58 -1.06
C GLU A 55 -7.01 -14.53 -0.72
N PRO A 56 -6.97 -15.75 -1.29
CA PRO A 56 -5.87 -16.69 -1.01
C PRO A 56 -4.51 -16.10 -1.42
N PRO A 57 -3.44 -16.38 -0.65
CA PRO A 57 -3.34 -17.32 0.47
C PRO A 57 -3.67 -16.73 1.86
N TYR A 58 -4.16 -15.50 1.92
CA TYR A 58 -4.40 -14.80 3.17
C TYR A 58 -5.69 -15.23 3.85
N PRO A 59 -5.75 -15.20 5.20
CA PRO A 59 -7.00 -15.36 5.93
C PRO A 59 -7.94 -14.18 5.61
N PRO A 60 -9.25 -14.28 5.91
CA PRO A 60 -10.15 -13.13 5.86
C PRO A 60 -9.58 -11.95 6.65
N HIS A 61 -9.51 -10.79 6.03
CA HIS A 61 -8.94 -9.56 6.59
C HIS A 61 -9.56 -8.34 5.93
N CYS A 62 -9.47 -7.21 6.60
CA CYS A 62 -9.99 -5.92 6.11
C CYS A 62 -11.42 -6.00 5.54
N GLU A 63 -12.25 -6.87 6.13
CA GLU A 63 -13.64 -7.02 5.71
C GLU A 63 -14.46 -5.78 6.08
N LYS A 64 -15.37 -5.38 5.19
CA LYS A 64 -16.25 -4.23 5.39
C LYS A 64 -17.05 -4.35 6.69
N GLY A 65 -17.01 -3.29 7.48
CA GLY A 65 -17.74 -3.17 8.73
C GLY A 65 -17.03 -3.74 9.95
N THR A 66 -15.81 -4.30 9.81
CA THR A 66 -14.99 -4.74 10.95
C THR A 66 -14.17 -3.60 11.56
N GLY A 67 -13.92 -2.55 10.80
CA GLY A 67 -13.02 -1.46 11.14
C GLY A 67 -11.56 -1.73 10.71
N GLU A 68 -11.22 -2.96 10.31
CA GLU A 68 -9.90 -3.29 9.78
C GLU A 68 -9.60 -2.55 8.48
N GLU A 69 -10.61 -2.34 7.63
CA GLU A 69 -10.57 -1.62 6.37
C GLU A 69 -10.32 -0.11 6.53
N LYS A 70 -10.55 0.44 7.73
CA LYS A 70 -10.41 1.88 7.99
C LYS A 70 -8.95 2.32 8.03
N LEU A 71 -8.73 3.59 7.75
CA LEU A 71 -7.44 4.23 7.99
C LEU A 71 -7.08 4.17 9.47
N VAL A 72 -5.78 4.14 9.77
CA VAL A 72 -5.28 4.32 11.13
C VAL A 72 -5.58 5.74 11.60
N PRO A 73 -5.69 6.00 12.92
CA PRO A 73 -6.07 7.32 13.46
C PRO A 73 -5.22 8.48 12.92
N GLU A 74 -3.93 8.26 12.72
CA GLU A 74 -3.00 9.27 12.19
C GLU A 74 -3.36 9.72 10.77
N LEU A 75 -4.02 8.87 9.99
CA LEU A 75 -4.37 9.10 8.59
C LEU A 75 -5.88 9.33 8.36
N GLU A 76 -6.74 9.25 9.38
CA GLU A 76 -8.20 9.45 9.24
C GLU A 76 -8.58 10.79 8.61
N TRP A 77 -7.74 11.82 8.77
CA TRP A 77 -7.99 13.13 8.18
C TRP A 77 -8.04 13.11 6.65
N LEU A 78 -7.40 12.11 6.00
CA LEU A 78 -7.44 11.92 4.55
C LEU A 78 -8.87 11.68 4.05
N GLU A 79 -9.72 11.02 4.84
CA GLU A 79 -11.11 10.69 4.44
C GLU A 79 -11.97 11.94 4.15
N LYS A 80 -11.62 13.06 4.75
CA LYS A 80 -12.41 14.30 4.65
C LYS A 80 -11.72 15.39 3.84
N HIS A 81 -10.49 15.13 3.35
CA HIS A 81 -9.72 16.17 2.68
C HIS A 81 -10.06 16.25 1.19
N PRO A 82 -10.42 17.42 0.64
CA PRO A 82 -10.92 17.55 -0.74
C PRO A 82 -9.88 17.24 -1.84
N GLN A 83 -8.59 17.28 -1.52
CA GLN A 83 -7.50 16.96 -2.46
C GLN A 83 -7.08 15.48 -2.40
N VAL A 84 -7.77 14.68 -1.58
CA VAL A 84 -7.47 13.25 -1.41
C VAL A 84 -8.50 12.42 -2.14
N THR A 85 -8.02 11.48 -2.93
CA THR A 85 -8.83 10.45 -3.58
C THR A 85 -8.66 9.14 -2.81
N LEU A 86 -9.76 8.58 -2.31
CA LEU A 86 -9.74 7.26 -1.69
C LEU A 86 -10.23 6.22 -2.69
N VAL A 87 -9.53 5.09 -2.76
CA VAL A 87 -9.87 3.97 -3.61
C VAL A 87 -9.93 2.70 -2.77
N GLU A 88 -11.12 2.17 -2.59
CA GLU A 88 -11.30 0.83 -2.00
C GLU A 88 -10.88 -0.22 -3.04
N LYS A 89 -10.08 -1.19 -2.62
CA LYS A 89 -9.66 -2.32 -3.45
C LYS A 89 -9.92 -3.64 -2.72
N ASP A 90 -10.32 -4.65 -3.45
CA ASP A 90 -10.61 -6.00 -2.94
C ASP A 90 -9.62 -7.05 -3.47
N CYS A 91 -8.43 -6.61 -3.84
CA CYS A 91 -7.35 -7.45 -4.35
C CYS A 91 -5.99 -6.81 -4.02
N ILE A 92 -4.91 -7.61 -4.07
CA ILE A 92 -3.54 -7.17 -3.77
C ILE A 92 -3.15 -5.95 -4.60
N ASN A 93 -3.42 -5.99 -5.91
CA ASN A 93 -2.93 -5.00 -6.87
C ASN A 93 -3.79 -3.74 -6.92
N GLY A 94 -3.27 -2.60 -6.47
CA GLY A 94 -3.99 -1.33 -6.49
C GLY A 94 -4.38 -0.83 -7.89
N PHE A 95 -3.62 -1.16 -8.94
CA PHE A 95 -4.00 -0.82 -10.31
C PHE A 95 -5.23 -1.63 -10.76
N VAL A 96 -5.25 -2.93 -10.46
CA VAL A 96 -6.39 -3.80 -10.78
C VAL A 96 -7.61 -3.41 -9.95
N GLY A 97 -7.42 -3.17 -8.64
CA GLY A 97 -8.48 -2.72 -7.74
C GLY A 97 -9.05 -1.33 -8.07
N SER A 98 -8.35 -0.54 -8.91
CA SER A 98 -8.87 0.73 -9.42
C SER A 98 -9.80 0.57 -10.63
N ILE A 99 -10.00 -0.63 -11.14
CA ILE A 99 -10.88 -0.88 -12.28
C ILE A 99 -12.31 -1.09 -11.76
N ASP A 100 -13.20 -0.19 -12.13
CA ASP A 100 -14.64 -0.38 -11.94
C ASP A 100 -15.12 -1.50 -12.87
N VAL A 101 -15.58 -2.60 -12.29
CA VAL A 101 -15.95 -3.81 -13.04
C VAL A 101 -17.16 -3.62 -13.97
N ASN A 102 -18.01 -2.62 -13.72
CA ASN A 102 -19.19 -2.35 -14.51
C ASN A 102 -18.88 -1.45 -15.70
N THR A 103 -18.06 -0.41 -15.49
CA THR A 103 -17.74 0.59 -16.51
C THR A 103 -16.43 0.31 -17.23
N GLN A 104 -15.60 -0.59 -16.72
CA GLN A 104 -14.24 -0.90 -17.20
C GLN A 104 -13.28 0.31 -17.15
N ARG A 105 -13.66 1.38 -16.45
CA ARG A 105 -12.81 2.54 -16.23
C ARG A 105 -11.84 2.24 -15.10
N ASN A 106 -10.61 2.74 -15.23
CA ASN A 106 -9.60 2.67 -14.18
C ASN A 106 -9.44 4.06 -13.54
N VAL A 107 -9.90 4.19 -12.29
CA VAL A 107 -9.88 5.46 -11.54
C VAL A 107 -8.47 6.01 -11.38
N LEU A 108 -7.47 5.15 -11.19
CA LEU A 108 -6.07 5.56 -11.07
C LEU A 108 -5.53 6.14 -12.38
N LEU A 109 -5.83 5.53 -13.53
CA LEU A 109 -5.43 6.08 -14.84
C LEU A 109 -6.02 7.46 -15.06
N ASP A 110 -7.30 7.64 -14.74
CA ASP A 110 -7.96 8.93 -14.85
C ASP A 110 -7.33 9.96 -13.91
N TRP A 111 -7.11 9.59 -12.65
CA TRP A 111 -6.47 10.46 -11.65
C TRP A 111 -5.07 10.95 -12.07
N VAL A 112 -4.22 10.04 -12.59
CA VAL A 112 -2.88 10.40 -13.07
C VAL A 112 -2.95 11.35 -14.27
N LYS A 113 -3.88 11.10 -15.22
CA LYS A 113 -4.06 11.92 -16.44
C LYS A 113 -4.63 13.30 -16.12
N GLU A 114 -5.66 13.37 -15.29
CA GLU A 114 -6.33 14.63 -14.91
C GLU A 114 -5.37 15.56 -14.16
N ASN A 115 -4.56 15.00 -13.28
CA ASN A 115 -3.54 15.76 -12.54
C ASN A 115 -2.23 15.94 -13.31
N LYS A 116 -2.09 15.38 -14.52
CA LYS A 116 -0.89 15.47 -15.38
C LYS A 116 0.39 15.09 -14.62
N LEU A 117 0.32 14.02 -13.85
CA LEU A 117 1.42 13.63 -12.97
C LEU A 117 2.63 13.17 -13.77
N GLU A 118 3.80 13.68 -13.41
CA GLU A 118 5.09 13.29 -13.96
C GLU A 118 5.84 12.32 -13.04
N THR A 119 5.60 12.40 -11.74
CA THR A 119 6.23 11.54 -10.72
C THR A 119 5.18 11.04 -9.73
N LEU A 120 5.24 9.76 -9.41
CA LEU A 120 4.51 9.17 -8.29
C LEU A 120 5.47 8.89 -7.14
N VAL A 121 5.11 9.30 -5.93
CA VAL A 121 5.78 8.86 -4.70
C VAL A 121 4.88 7.82 -4.02
N VAL A 122 5.42 6.64 -3.80
CA VAL A 122 4.68 5.49 -3.27
C VAL A 122 5.17 5.15 -1.88
N VAL A 123 4.22 5.00 -0.96
CA VAL A 123 4.40 4.57 0.43
C VAL A 123 3.31 3.58 0.81
N GLY A 124 3.49 2.84 1.89
CA GLY A 124 2.43 1.98 2.44
C GLY A 124 2.89 0.59 2.87
N ILE A 125 1.92 -0.29 3.02
CA ILE A 125 2.07 -1.67 3.51
C ILE A 125 1.28 -2.65 2.59
N CYS A 126 1.77 -3.84 2.25
CA CYS A 126 3.10 -4.39 2.59
C CYS A 126 4.07 -4.12 1.44
N THR A 127 5.32 -3.80 1.79
CA THR A 127 6.38 -3.44 0.81
C THR A 127 6.53 -4.45 -0.32
N ASP A 128 6.55 -5.73 0.01
CA ASP A 128 6.81 -6.85 -0.88
C ASP A 128 5.53 -7.49 -1.46
N ILE A 129 4.38 -6.96 -1.12
CA ILE A 129 3.06 -7.46 -1.56
C ILE A 129 2.34 -6.34 -2.32
N CYS A 130 1.42 -5.61 -1.68
CA CYS A 130 0.57 -4.62 -2.35
C CYS A 130 1.38 -3.46 -2.96
N VAL A 131 2.41 -2.97 -2.24
CA VAL A 131 3.27 -1.88 -2.73
C VAL A 131 4.08 -2.32 -3.94
N MET A 132 4.76 -3.47 -3.82
CA MET A 132 5.56 -4.02 -4.91
C MET A 132 4.68 -4.33 -6.13
N ASP A 133 3.56 -5.00 -5.93
CA ASP A 133 2.67 -5.41 -7.02
C ASP A 133 2.10 -4.20 -7.77
N PHE A 134 1.72 -3.16 -7.02
CA PHE A 134 1.31 -1.87 -7.59
C PHE A 134 2.45 -1.22 -8.40
N VAL A 135 3.64 -1.07 -7.81
CA VAL A 135 4.77 -0.37 -8.44
C VAL A 135 5.23 -1.06 -9.72
N VAL A 136 5.39 -2.39 -9.70
CA VAL A 136 5.83 -3.11 -10.92
C VAL A 136 4.77 -3.07 -12.03
N THR A 137 3.50 -3.04 -11.64
CA THR A 137 2.39 -2.88 -12.59
C THR A 137 2.38 -1.48 -13.19
N ILE A 138 2.45 -0.43 -12.38
CA ILE A 138 2.40 0.95 -12.89
C ILE A 138 3.62 1.29 -13.78
N LEU A 139 4.79 0.73 -13.48
CA LEU A 139 5.96 0.83 -14.36
C LEU A 139 5.70 0.19 -15.72
N SER A 140 5.04 -0.96 -15.76
CA SER A 140 4.66 -1.63 -17.01
C SER A 140 3.60 -0.84 -17.76
N VAL A 141 2.62 -0.30 -17.08
CA VAL A 141 1.56 0.56 -17.63
C VAL A 141 2.14 1.83 -18.25
N ARG A 142 3.10 2.47 -17.55
CA ARG A 142 3.87 3.60 -18.05
C ARG A 142 4.63 3.24 -19.34
N ASN A 143 5.39 2.16 -19.30
CA ASN A 143 6.20 1.71 -20.44
C ASN A 143 5.35 1.31 -21.66
N HIS A 144 4.13 0.82 -21.42
CA HIS A 144 3.15 0.53 -22.49
C HIS A 144 2.49 1.79 -23.08
N GLY A 145 2.74 2.97 -22.49
CA GLY A 145 2.26 4.26 -23.00
C GLY A 145 0.85 4.66 -22.54
N LEU A 146 0.26 3.97 -21.57
CA LEU A 146 -1.06 4.35 -21.03
C LEU A 146 -1.01 5.59 -20.12
N LEU A 147 0.18 5.93 -19.62
CA LEU A 147 0.45 7.09 -18.77
C LEU A 147 1.56 7.96 -19.38
N PRO A 148 1.30 8.70 -20.47
CA PRO A 148 2.32 9.38 -21.25
C PRO A 148 3.02 10.54 -20.51
N THR A 149 2.41 11.09 -19.45
CA THR A 149 3.02 12.14 -18.63
C THR A 149 3.92 11.56 -17.54
N LEU A 150 3.68 10.33 -17.08
CA LEU A 150 4.40 9.72 -15.98
C LEU A 150 5.82 9.32 -16.39
N LYS A 151 6.81 9.94 -15.76
CA LYS A 151 8.24 9.70 -15.98
C LYS A 151 8.81 8.78 -14.91
N ASP A 152 8.57 9.12 -13.65
CA ASP A 152 9.21 8.47 -12.51
C ASP A 152 8.20 7.86 -11.54
N VAL A 153 8.59 6.73 -10.97
CA VAL A 153 7.90 6.10 -9.82
C VAL A 153 8.94 5.96 -8.72
N ALA A 154 8.81 6.75 -7.68
CA ALA A 154 9.69 6.75 -6.52
C ALA A 154 9.03 6.00 -5.36
N VAL A 155 9.75 5.06 -4.78
CA VAL A 155 9.34 4.33 -3.57
C VAL A 155 10.13 4.86 -2.40
N TYR A 156 9.46 5.40 -1.39
CA TYR A 156 10.12 5.91 -0.19
C TYR A 156 10.28 4.79 0.83
N ALA A 157 11.51 4.30 1.01
CA ALA A 157 11.78 3.10 1.80
C ALA A 157 11.30 3.20 3.26
N LYS A 158 11.49 4.36 3.93
CA LYS A 158 11.01 4.57 5.31
C LYS A 158 9.48 4.74 5.39
N GLY A 159 8.85 5.12 4.30
CA GLY A 159 7.39 5.17 4.16
C GLY A 159 6.77 3.84 3.79
N CYS A 160 7.55 2.76 3.71
CA CYS A 160 7.07 1.41 3.43
C CYS A 160 7.38 0.47 4.60
N ALA A 161 6.46 -0.45 4.86
CA ALA A 161 6.61 -1.50 5.87
C ALA A 161 6.00 -2.82 5.38
N THR A 162 6.35 -3.91 6.03
CA THR A 162 5.69 -5.20 5.87
C THR A 162 5.55 -5.91 7.20
N PHE A 163 4.74 -6.96 7.29
CA PHE A 163 4.53 -7.68 8.54
C PHE A 163 5.69 -8.62 8.86
N ASN A 164 5.76 -9.05 10.11
CA ASN A 164 6.70 -10.06 10.58
C ASN A 164 5.95 -11.31 11.04
N LEU A 165 6.32 -12.47 10.51
CA LEU A 165 5.83 -13.77 10.98
C LEU A 165 7.01 -14.72 11.12
N THR A 166 7.51 -14.87 12.34
CA THR A 166 8.66 -15.73 12.62
C THR A 166 8.28 -17.22 12.55
N ALA A 167 9.28 -18.10 12.55
CA ALA A 167 9.07 -19.54 12.57
C ALA A 167 8.32 -20.00 13.83
N GLU A 168 8.65 -19.37 14.98
CA GLU A 168 8.01 -19.62 16.27
C GLU A 168 6.52 -19.22 16.21
N MET A 169 6.22 -18.00 15.76
CA MET A 169 4.86 -17.50 15.62
C MET A 169 4.03 -18.34 14.65
N ALA A 170 4.63 -18.78 13.53
CA ALA A 170 3.96 -19.66 12.58
C ALA A 170 3.64 -21.02 13.21
N ALA A 171 4.56 -21.59 13.98
CA ALA A 171 4.35 -22.86 14.67
C ALA A 171 3.27 -22.76 15.76
N GLU A 172 3.28 -21.71 16.57
CA GLU A 172 2.27 -21.44 17.59
C GLU A 172 0.85 -21.30 17.01
N LYS A 173 0.76 -20.70 15.82
CA LYS A 173 -0.51 -20.52 15.08
C LYS A 173 -0.90 -21.76 14.25
N GLY A 174 -0.10 -22.83 14.25
CA GLY A 174 -0.35 -24.03 13.43
C GLY A 174 -0.24 -23.77 11.91
N LEU A 175 0.49 -22.72 11.50
CA LEU A 175 0.65 -22.35 10.10
C LEU A 175 1.78 -23.16 9.44
N PRO A 176 1.72 -23.38 8.12
CA PRO A 176 2.79 -24.06 7.39
C PRO A 176 4.07 -23.21 7.38
N LYS A 177 5.22 -23.85 7.23
CA LYS A 177 6.52 -23.16 7.12
C LYS A 177 6.59 -22.14 5.98
N THR A 178 5.79 -22.33 4.95
CA THR A 178 5.68 -21.38 3.82
C THR A 178 5.00 -20.06 4.21
N ALA A 179 4.34 -19.98 5.38
CA ALA A 179 3.79 -18.75 5.91
C ALA A 179 4.84 -17.87 6.63
N ILE A 180 6.02 -18.42 6.94
CA ILE A 180 7.08 -17.66 7.59
C ILE A 180 7.47 -16.46 6.72
N HIS A 181 7.41 -15.26 7.33
CA HIS A 181 7.62 -14.01 6.63
C HIS A 181 8.61 -13.13 7.42
N PRO A 182 9.91 -13.24 7.14
CA PRO A 182 10.93 -12.49 7.84
C PRO A 182 10.95 -11.03 7.35
N GLN A 183 10.35 -10.14 8.12
CA GLN A 183 10.08 -8.73 7.76
C GLN A 183 11.24 -8.01 7.07
N LYS A 184 12.44 -8.05 7.66
CA LYS A 184 13.60 -7.33 7.09
C LYS A 184 14.01 -7.85 5.72
N VAL A 185 13.95 -9.16 5.54
CA VAL A 185 14.28 -9.79 4.25
C VAL A 185 13.20 -9.48 3.21
N ALA A 186 11.94 -9.67 3.57
CA ALA A 186 10.79 -9.42 2.70
C ALA A 186 10.75 -7.94 2.26
N HIS A 187 10.91 -7.01 3.20
CA HIS A 187 11.01 -5.58 2.88
C HIS A 187 12.14 -5.28 1.90
N HIS A 188 13.35 -5.81 2.15
CA HIS A 188 14.49 -5.61 1.25
C HIS A 188 14.26 -6.22 -0.14
N VAL A 189 13.71 -7.43 -0.21
CA VAL A 189 13.39 -8.10 -1.48
C VAL A 189 12.33 -7.31 -2.26
N GLY A 190 11.31 -6.77 -1.59
CA GLY A 190 10.32 -5.91 -2.22
C GLY A 190 10.95 -4.67 -2.84
N LEU A 191 11.76 -3.92 -2.07
CA LEU A 191 12.48 -2.74 -2.57
C LEU A 191 13.42 -3.08 -3.73
N TYR A 192 14.20 -4.16 -3.61
CA TYR A 192 15.11 -4.62 -4.64
C TYR A 192 14.34 -4.97 -5.93
N THR A 193 13.24 -5.71 -5.81
CA THR A 193 12.42 -6.12 -6.95
C THR A 193 11.85 -4.92 -7.69
N MET A 194 11.42 -3.88 -6.98
CA MET A 194 10.93 -2.64 -7.59
C MET A 194 12.06 -1.86 -8.27
N ALA A 195 13.24 -1.77 -7.65
CA ALA A 195 14.42 -1.12 -8.21
C ALA A 195 14.85 -1.77 -9.54
N GLU A 196 14.94 -3.10 -9.59
CA GLU A 196 15.31 -3.86 -10.80
C GLU A 196 14.33 -3.67 -11.96
N ARG A 197 13.14 -3.15 -11.69
CA ARG A 197 12.13 -2.82 -12.71
C ARG A 197 12.04 -1.33 -13.03
N GLY A 198 12.95 -0.53 -12.46
CA GLY A 198 13.11 0.88 -12.77
C GLY A 198 12.38 1.84 -11.84
N ALA A 199 11.98 1.41 -10.64
CA ALA A 199 11.56 2.33 -9.60
C ALA A 199 12.77 3.03 -8.97
N LEU A 200 12.61 4.28 -8.57
CA LEU A 200 13.60 5.02 -7.80
C LEU A 200 13.39 4.72 -6.31
N ILE A 201 14.37 4.09 -5.66
CA ILE A 201 14.28 3.83 -4.22
C ILE A 201 14.90 5.00 -3.46
N ALA A 202 14.06 5.76 -2.76
CA ALA A 202 14.47 6.91 -1.96
C ALA A 202 14.64 6.52 -0.48
N SER A 203 15.80 6.81 0.09
CA SER A 203 16.05 6.65 1.53
C SER A 203 15.61 7.88 2.35
N ASN A 204 15.55 9.04 1.71
CA ASN A 204 15.06 10.30 2.27
C ASN A 204 14.29 11.07 1.21
N ILE A 205 13.27 11.81 1.64
CA ILE A 205 12.54 12.77 0.81
C ILE A 205 12.61 14.13 1.49
N SER A 206 13.22 15.08 0.80
CA SER A 206 13.20 16.51 1.14
C SER A 206 12.29 17.20 0.14
N LEU A 207 11.21 17.78 0.60
CA LEU A 207 10.20 18.48 -0.20
C LEU A 207 10.18 19.96 0.16
#